data_5b93da5da8ce8868288693b734d357f1
#
_entry.id   5b93da5da8ce8868288693b734d357f1
#
_cell.length_a   1.000
_cell.length_b   1.000
_cell.length_c   1.000
_cell.angle_alpha   90.00
_cell.angle_beta   90.00
_cell.angle_gamma   90.00
#
_symmetry.space_group_name_H-M   'P 1'
#
loop_
_entity.id
_entity.type
_entity.pdbx_description
1 polymer ?
#
loop_
_entity_poly.entity_id
_entity_poly.type
_entity_poly.pdbx_seq_one_letter_code
_entity_poly.pdbx_strand_id
1 'polypeptide(L)' 'MIEKIKRFFNLRLYTKKQIRQFCDKGVITPEQYKQITGEEY' A
#
# COMPACT_ATOMS: atom_id res chain seq x y z
N MET A 1 1.50 -10.41 -5.67
CA MET A 1 2.48 -9.39 -5.49
C MET A 1 2.02 -8.32 -4.54
N ILE A 2 0.94 -7.60 -4.84
CA ILE A 2 0.43 -6.64 -3.86
C ILE A 2 -0.30 -7.33 -2.72
N GLU A 3 -0.63 -8.60 -2.87
CA GLU A 3 -1.33 -9.33 -1.82
C GLU A 3 -0.56 -9.35 -0.52
N LYS A 4 0.75 -9.50 -0.58
CA LYS A 4 1.56 -9.49 0.64
C LYS A 4 1.53 -8.12 1.31
N ILE A 5 1.67 -7.08 0.52
CA ILE A 5 1.64 -5.72 1.04
C ILE A 5 0.27 -5.42 1.64
N LYS A 6 -0.79 -5.81 0.92
CA LYS A 6 -2.15 -5.61 1.40
C LYS A 6 -2.39 -6.37 2.70
N ARG A 7 -1.92 -7.62 2.76
CA ARG A 7 -2.06 -8.45 3.94
C ARG A 7 -1.34 -7.84 5.13
N PHE A 8 -0.10 -7.39 4.92
CA PHE A 8 0.67 -6.78 6.00
C PHE A 8 0.05 -5.48 6.46
N PHE A 9 -0.52 -4.71 5.53
CA PHE A 9 -1.25 -3.51 5.92
C PHE A 9 -2.46 -3.85 6.78
N ASN A 10 -3.22 -4.88 6.39
CA ASN A 10 -4.38 -5.31 7.16
C ASN A 10 -4.00 -5.83 8.53
N LEU A 11 -2.83 -6.42 8.65
CA LEU A 11 -2.29 -6.88 9.94
C LEU A 11 -1.65 -5.76 10.74
N ARG A 12 -1.68 -4.53 10.22
CA ARG A 12 -1.12 -3.35 10.87
C ARG A 12 0.39 -3.39 11.01
N LEU A 13 1.05 -4.16 10.15
CA LEU A 13 2.50 -4.19 10.09
C LEU A 13 3.06 -3.02 9.28
N TYR A 14 2.26 -2.46 8.36
CA TYR A 14 2.60 -1.27 7.59
C TYR A 14 1.59 -0.18 7.88
N THR A 15 2.05 1.06 7.92
CA THR A 15 1.18 2.23 8.02
C THR A 15 0.84 2.73 6.63
N LYS A 16 -0.19 3.58 6.53
CA LYS A 16 -0.53 4.22 5.27
C LYS A 16 0.66 5.01 4.71
N LYS A 17 1.41 5.63 5.59
CA LYS A 17 2.58 6.39 5.19
C LYS A 17 3.62 5.50 4.51
N GLN A 18 3.81 4.29 5.03
CA GLN A 18 4.75 3.34 4.43
C GLN A 18 4.27 2.86 3.08
N ILE A 19 2.97 2.58 2.95
CA ILE A 19 2.38 2.18 1.67
C ILE A 19 2.55 3.31 0.66
N ARG A 20 2.37 4.54 1.09
CA ARG A 20 2.54 5.69 0.23
C ARG A 20 3.99 5.82 -0.25
N GLN A 21 4.94 5.51 0.62
CA GLN A 21 6.36 5.49 0.23
C GLN A 21 6.64 4.42 -0.80
N PHE A 22 5.99 3.26 -0.71
CA PHE A 22 6.11 2.24 -1.74
C PHE A 22 5.65 2.77 -3.10
N CYS A 23 4.58 3.54 -3.11
CA CYS A 23 4.09 4.15 -4.34
C CYS A 23 5.11 5.18 -4.86
N ASP A 24 5.66 6.00 -3.98
CA ASP A 24 6.64 7.00 -4.37
C ASP A 24 7.89 6.37 -4.97
N LYS A 25 8.25 5.20 -4.50
CA LYS A 25 9.43 4.48 -5.00
C LYS A 25 9.14 3.65 -6.25
N GLY A 26 7.89 3.63 -6.69
CA GLY A 26 7.51 2.86 -7.87
C GLY A 26 7.30 1.38 -7.60
N VAL A 27 7.25 0.98 -6.33
CA VAL A 27 6.97 -0.42 -5.97
C VAL A 27 5.53 -0.78 -6.30
N ILE A 28 4.62 0.17 -6.07
CA ILE A 28 3.21 0.00 -6.39
C ILE A 28 2.72 1.26 -7.10
N THR A 29 1.57 1.15 -7.76
CA THR A 29 0.93 2.28 -8.44
C THR A 29 -0.06 2.96 -7.50
N PRO A 30 -0.48 4.21 -7.82
CA PRO A 30 -1.54 4.86 -7.04
C PRO A 30 -2.84 4.06 -6.98
N GLU A 31 -3.17 3.34 -8.05
CA GLU A 31 -4.35 2.49 -8.04
C GLU A 31 -4.19 1.35 -7.04
N GLN A 32 -3.00 0.77 -6.98
CA GLN A 32 -2.71 -0.28 -6.02
C GLN A 32 -2.72 0.26 -4.59
N TYR A 33 -2.25 1.48 -4.38
CA TYR A 33 -2.35 2.13 -3.09
C TYR A 33 -3.81 2.18 -2.62
N LYS A 34 -4.69 2.60 -3.52
CA LYS A 34 -6.11 2.67 -3.21
C LYS A 34 -6.68 1.29 -2.88
N GLN A 35 -6.28 0.27 -3.63
CA GLN A 35 -6.73 -1.09 -3.36
C GLN A 35 -6.26 -1.60 -2.01
N ILE A 36 -5.06 -1.20 -1.60
CA ILE A 36 -4.48 -1.67 -0.35
C ILE A 36 -5.09 -0.93 0.84
N THR A 37 -5.15 0.38 0.78
CA THR A 37 -5.56 1.20 1.92
C THR A 37 -7.03 1.56 1.91
N GLY A 38 -7.68 1.47 0.77
CA GLY A 38 -9.07 1.90 0.62
C GLY A 38 -9.21 3.41 0.48
N GLU A 39 -8.11 4.14 0.40
CA GLU A 39 -8.10 5.59 0.24
C GLU A 39 -7.35 5.98 -1.02
N GLU A 40 -7.75 7.08 -1.60
CA GLU A 40 -7.07 7.59 -2.79
C GLU A 40 -5.69 8.11 -2.43
N TYR A 41 -4.76 7.89 -3.36
CA TYR A 41 -3.42 8.39 -3.21
C TYR A 41 -3.41 9.90 -3.39
#